data_ff7915f53faca75a97dbd4fb129a3548
#
_entry.id   ff7915f53faca75a97dbd4fb129a3548
#
_cell.length_a   1.000
_cell.length_b   1.000
_cell.length_c   1.000
_cell.angle_alpha   90.00
_cell.angle_beta   90.00
_cell.angle_gamma   90.00
#
_symmetry.space_group_name_H-M   'P 1'
#
loop_
_entity.id
_entity.type
_entity.pdbx_description
1 polymer ?
#
loop_
_entity_poly.entity_id
_entity_poly.type
_entity_poly.pdbx_seq_one_letter_code
_entity_poly.pdbx_strand_id
1 'polypeptide(L)'
;NAVDGMDGNGSYLRTTGVYTRTFTQPKQPLAGGRTYVEVLAAALAATVKVNGQVATTHEGGFSIFRADVTDLCHEGDNELTIEVSNEDTPSMYPASADFTFYGGLYRGVNLISVPGTHFDLDYFGGPGIKVTPKPTEDGGATFEIESWVTNGEEAYTVMYSIEDCYGNEVASGVRPCDSTKVTLYVPDAQLWSMDEPNLYTVTARLQKNNETFDEIYANVGVRSYTVTPNDGFSINGVPTPLRGVARHQDRLYKGNALTAEDHYEDAMLIKELGANTIRLAHYQHSQDSVSYTHLRAHETGAYLV
;
A
#
# COMPACT_ATOMS: atom_id res chain seq x y z
N ASN A 1 14.05 -19.27 3.56
CA ASN A 1 13.90 -20.48 2.76
C ASN A 1 12.92 -21.43 3.43
N ALA A 2 11.84 -21.85 2.71
CA ALA A 2 10.79 -22.69 3.29
C ALA A 2 11.28 -24.04 3.84
N VAL A 3 12.45 -24.49 3.41
CA VAL A 3 13.06 -25.74 3.81
C VAL A 3 14.06 -25.57 4.96
N ASP A 4 14.67 -24.40 5.10
CA ASP A 4 15.78 -24.18 6.04
C ASP A 4 15.38 -24.42 7.51
N GLY A 5 14.22 -23.97 7.92
CA GLY A 5 13.74 -24.16 9.28
C GLY A 5 13.31 -25.59 9.58
N MET A 6 13.00 -26.39 8.56
CA MET A 6 12.54 -27.77 8.70
C MET A 6 13.69 -28.79 8.64
N ASP A 7 14.70 -28.54 7.80
CA ASP A 7 15.79 -29.49 7.53
C ASP A 7 17.05 -29.22 8.36
N GLY A 8 17.23 -28.02 8.85
CA GLY A 8 18.45 -27.55 9.50
C GLY A 8 18.44 -27.58 11.03
N ASN A 9 17.75 -28.51 11.66
CA ASN A 9 17.61 -28.53 13.12
C ASN A 9 17.01 -27.25 13.70
N GLY A 10 16.12 -26.57 12.94
CA GLY A 10 15.47 -25.33 13.35
C GLY A 10 16.32 -24.08 13.14
N SER A 11 17.45 -24.16 12.44
CA SER A 11 18.27 -22.99 12.09
C SER A 11 18.11 -22.61 10.62
N TYR A 12 17.94 -21.32 10.35
CA TYR A 12 17.95 -20.74 9.01
C TYR A 12 19.05 -19.68 8.91
N LEU A 13 19.48 -19.40 7.70
CA LEU A 13 20.57 -18.47 7.44
C LEU A 13 20.18 -17.05 7.89
N ARG A 14 20.98 -16.49 8.81
CA ARG A 14 20.94 -15.08 9.17
C ARG A 14 22.22 -14.43 8.68
N THR A 15 22.08 -13.48 7.78
CA THR A 15 23.19 -12.83 7.11
C THR A 15 22.76 -11.56 6.41
N THR A 16 23.74 -10.82 5.91
CA THR A 16 23.49 -9.67 5.03
C THR A 16 23.62 -10.08 3.57
N GLY A 17 22.55 -9.91 2.80
CA GLY A 17 22.55 -10.05 1.35
C GLY A 17 22.80 -8.70 0.68
N VAL A 18 23.56 -8.71 -0.42
CA VAL A 18 23.86 -7.50 -1.22
C VAL A 18 23.26 -7.67 -2.61
N TYR A 19 22.40 -6.73 -3.00
CA TYR A 19 21.74 -6.69 -4.30
C TYR A 19 22.26 -5.48 -5.08
N THR A 20 22.78 -5.70 -6.27
CA THR A 20 23.32 -4.62 -7.12
C THR A 20 22.65 -4.64 -8.47
N ARG A 21 22.27 -3.48 -8.99
CA ARG A 21 21.67 -3.30 -10.30
C ARG A 21 22.08 -1.96 -10.92
N THR A 22 22.38 -1.96 -12.21
CA THR A 22 22.54 -0.72 -12.98
C THR A 22 21.18 -0.24 -13.47
N PHE A 23 20.96 1.06 -13.40
CA PHE A 23 19.78 1.74 -13.94
C PHE A 23 20.16 3.08 -14.59
N THR A 24 19.37 3.51 -15.55
CA THR A 24 19.45 4.86 -16.10
C THR A 24 18.43 5.75 -15.40
N GLN A 25 18.84 6.92 -14.95
CA GLN A 25 17.94 7.87 -14.31
C GLN A 25 16.75 8.17 -15.22
N PRO A 26 15.49 8.02 -14.76
CA PRO A 26 14.32 8.37 -15.54
C PRO A 26 14.35 9.82 -15.98
N LYS A 27 13.85 10.11 -17.18
CA LYS A 27 13.71 11.51 -17.63
C LYS A 27 12.76 12.22 -16.65
N GLN A 28 13.24 13.33 -16.12
CA GLN A 28 12.42 14.17 -15.27
C GLN A 28 11.27 14.77 -16.11
N PRO A 29 10.00 14.55 -15.75
CA PRO A 29 8.87 15.05 -16.57
C PRO A 29 8.84 16.57 -16.63
N LEU A 30 9.33 17.25 -15.58
CA LEU A 30 9.38 18.70 -15.47
C LEU A 30 10.67 19.16 -14.78
N ALA A 31 11.03 20.44 -14.97
CA ALA A 31 12.19 21.04 -14.28
C ALA A 31 12.06 20.94 -12.76
N GLY A 32 13.15 20.57 -12.09
CA GLY A 32 13.16 20.37 -10.64
C GLY A 32 12.57 19.04 -10.18
N GLY A 33 12.28 18.12 -11.10
CA GLY A 33 11.74 16.81 -10.77
C GLY A 33 12.66 15.99 -9.86
N ARG A 34 12.08 15.01 -9.17
CA ARG A 34 12.76 14.15 -8.19
C ARG A 34 12.68 12.68 -8.60
N THR A 35 13.70 11.93 -8.20
CA THR A 35 13.77 10.47 -8.41
C THR A 35 13.89 9.79 -7.05
N TYR A 36 13.00 8.82 -6.82
CA TYR A 36 13.00 8.00 -5.61
C TYR A 36 13.26 6.54 -5.95
N VAL A 37 13.97 5.86 -5.08
CA VAL A 37 13.96 4.39 -4.99
C VAL A 37 12.90 4.00 -3.98
N GLU A 38 11.91 3.21 -4.41
CA GLU A 38 10.90 2.62 -3.55
C GLU A 38 11.22 1.15 -3.34
N VAL A 39 11.26 0.73 -2.09
CA VAL A 39 11.43 -0.68 -1.70
C VAL A 39 10.13 -1.13 -1.03
N LEU A 40 9.44 -2.09 -1.63
CA LEU A 40 8.14 -2.55 -1.13
C LEU A 40 8.23 -3.40 0.14
N ALA A 41 9.36 -4.06 0.37
CA ALA A 41 9.78 -4.64 1.65
C ALA A 41 11.20 -5.21 1.56
N ALA A 42 11.93 -5.15 2.67
CA ALA A 42 13.28 -5.71 2.80
C ALA A 42 13.47 -6.25 4.23
N ALA A 43 13.68 -7.53 4.38
CA ALA A 43 13.69 -8.17 5.69
C ALA A 43 15.11 -8.42 6.24
N LEU A 44 15.51 -7.81 7.37
CA LEU A 44 14.74 -6.97 8.32
C LEU A 44 15.20 -5.50 8.29
N ALA A 45 16.50 -5.27 8.07
CA ALA A 45 17.14 -3.97 7.96
C ALA A 45 17.71 -3.80 6.57
N ALA A 46 17.62 -2.59 6.02
CA ALA A 46 18.14 -2.29 4.70
C ALA A 46 18.97 -0.99 4.69
N THR A 47 20.02 -0.99 3.85
CA THR A 47 20.76 0.21 3.48
C THR A 47 20.71 0.37 1.97
N VAL A 48 20.16 1.47 1.49
CA VAL A 48 20.08 1.81 0.07
C VAL A 48 21.23 2.75 -0.28
N LYS A 49 21.99 2.40 -1.33
CA LYS A 49 23.10 3.20 -1.84
C LYS A 49 22.91 3.45 -3.34
N VAL A 50 23.27 4.64 -3.80
CA VAL A 50 23.38 4.95 -5.22
C VAL A 50 24.78 5.47 -5.48
N ASN A 51 25.46 4.90 -6.47
CA ASN A 51 26.84 5.24 -6.84
C ASN A 51 27.80 5.18 -5.63
N GLY A 52 27.61 4.21 -4.74
CA GLY A 52 28.40 4.01 -3.52
C GLY A 52 28.04 4.93 -2.35
N GLN A 53 27.14 5.91 -2.52
CA GLN A 53 26.71 6.83 -1.47
C GLN A 53 25.40 6.34 -0.82
N VAL A 54 25.32 6.40 0.51
CA VAL A 54 24.11 6.01 1.26
C VAL A 54 23.01 7.04 1.02
N ALA A 55 21.87 6.56 0.49
CA ALA A 55 20.66 7.34 0.33
C ALA A 55 19.76 7.27 1.58
N THR A 56 19.56 6.06 2.13
CA THR A 56 18.78 5.86 3.34
C THR A 56 19.10 4.54 4.02
N THR A 57 18.71 4.43 5.28
CA THR A 57 18.63 3.18 6.04
C THR A 57 17.21 2.98 6.52
N HIS A 58 16.76 1.71 6.61
CA HIS A 58 15.42 1.37 7.07
C HIS A 58 15.48 0.16 7.98
N GLU A 59 14.75 0.23 9.09
CA GLU A 59 14.50 -0.88 10.00
C GLU A 59 13.00 -1.22 9.99
N GLY A 60 12.68 -2.48 9.73
CA GLY A 60 11.31 -2.96 9.62
C GLY A 60 11.10 -3.79 8.35
N GLY A 61 10.92 -5.09 8.52
CA GLY A 61 10.97 -6.06 7.42
C GLY A 61 9.77 -6.08 6.48
N PHE A 62 8.68 -5.36 6.77
CA PHE A 62 7.39 -5.61 6.14
C PHE A 62 6.72 -4.38 5.53
N SER A 63 7.27 -3.19 5.79
CA SER A 63 6.71 -1.91 5.33
C SER A 63 7.43 -1.40 4.08
N ILE A 64 6.70 -0.60 3.29
CA ILE A 64 7.25 0.17 2.18
C ILE A 64 8.08 1.32 2.74
N PHE A 65 9.22 1.59 2.10
CA PHE A 65 9.99 2.81 2.34
C PHE A 65 10.57 3.35 1.04
N ARG A 66 10.89 4.65 1.05
CA ARG A 66 11.42 5.36 -0.12
C ARG A 66 12.67 6.13 0.25
N ALA A 67 13.53 6.31 -0.73
CA ALA A 67 14.73 7.14 -0.64
C ALA A 67 14.74 8.10 -1.82
N ASP A 68 14.83 9.40 -1.54
CA ASP A 68 15.14 10.37 -2.57
C ASP A 68 16.61 10.20 -3.00
N VAL A 69 16.82 9.88 -4.26
CA VAL A 69 18.13 9.63 -4.83
C VAL A 69 18.53 10.66 -5.90
N THR A 70 17.73 11.72 -6.04
CA THR A 70 17.89 12.73 -7.09
C THR A 70 19.32 13.25 -7.16
N ASP A 71 19.86 13.69 -6.02
CA ASP A 71 21.17 14.32 -5.94
C ASP A 71 22.35 13.32 -5.96
N LEU A 72 22.04 12.01 -5.90
CA LEU A 72 23.00 10.92 -5.97
C LEU A 72 23.15 10.34 -7.39
N CYS A 73 22.16 10.64 -8.26
CA CYS A 73 22.16 10.21 -9.64
C CYS A 73 22.95 11.18 -10.54
N HIS A 74 23.47 10.64 -11.63
CA HIS A 74 24.07 11.41 -12.71
C HIS A 74 23.53 10.97 -14.07
N GLU A 75 23.82 11.72 -15.11
CA GLU A 75 23.44 11.36 -16.47
C GLU A 75 24.08 10.01 -16.87
N GLY A 76 23.29 9.14 -17.52
CA GLY A 76 23.72 7.80 -17.92
C GLY A 76 23.45 6.75 -16.85
N ASP A 77 24.32 5.75 -16.80
CA ASP A 77 24.14 4.58 -15.94
C ASP A 77 24.55 4.87 -14.49
N ASN A 78 23.66 4.53 -13.57
CA ASN A 78 23.86 4.62 -12.13
C ASN A 78 23.81 3.22 -11.52
N GLU A 79 24.59 2.99 -10.47
CA GLU A 79 24.57 1.75 -9.69
C GLU A 79 23.68 1.90 -8.45
N LEU A 80 22.66 1.07 -8.35
CA LEU A 80 21.85 0.88 -7.14
C LEU A 80 22.41 -0.33 -6.38
N THR A 81 22.75 -0.15 -5.12
CA THR A 81 23.10 -1.24 -4.20
C THR A 81 22.16 -1.20 -3.00
N ILE A 82 21.52 -2.35 -2.68
CA ILE A 82 20.70 -2.52 -1.48
C ILE A 82 21.30 -3.66 -0.66
N GLU A 83 21.78 -3.33 0.53
CA GLU A 83 22.23 -4.29 1.53
C GLU A 83 21.05 -4.60 2.45
N VAL A 84 20.72 -5.88 2.65
CA VAL A 84 19.60 -6.31 3.47
C VAL A 84 20.05 -7.36 4.45
N SER A 85 19.84 -7.13 5.74
CA SER A 85 20.20 -8.03 6.82
C SER A 85 18.96 -8.58 7.54
N ASN A 86 18.92 -9.89 7.78
CA ASN A 86 17.97 -10.54 8.66
C ASN A 86 18.63 -11.02 9.97
N GLU A 87 19.79 -10.47 10.31
CA GLU A 87 20.48 -10.76 11.57
C GLU A 87 19.68 -10.22 12.77
N ASP A 88 19.80 -10.90 13.91
CA ASP A 88 19.13 -10.47 15.14
C ASP A 88 19.66 -9.12 15.59
N THR A 89 18.77 -8.16 15.75
CA THR A 89 19.08 -6.87 16.36
C THR A 89 18.04 -6.51 17.41
N PRO A 90 18.45 -5.89 18.54
CA PRO A 90 17.51 -5.51 19.60
C PRO A 90 16.48 -4.46 19.19
N SER A 91 16.75 -3.71 18.12
CA SER A 91 15.87 -2.65 17.62
C SER A 91 14.71 -3.16 16.76
N MET A 92 14.75 -4.40 16.29
CA MET A 92 13.74 -4.95 15.40
C MET A 92 12.85 -5.99 16.10
N TYR A 93 11.55 -5.81 15.94
CA TYR A 93 10.54 -6.71 16.47
C TYR A 93 9.88 -7.48 15.30
N PRO A 94 9.54 -8.75 15.48
CA PRO A 94 9.82 -9.60 16.65
C PRO A 94 11.23 -10.19 16.61
N ALA A 95 11.86 -10.37 17.77
CA ALA A 95 13.15 -11.05 17.88
C ALA A 95 13.02 -12.57 17.72
N SER A 96 11.85 -13.13 18.05
CA SER A 96 11.50 -14.54 17.86
C SER A 96 9.99 -14.69 17.72
N ALA A 97 9.53 -15.64 16.93
CA ALA A 97 8.12 -15.99 16.72
C ALA A 97 8.00 -17.43 16.19
N ASP A 98 6.76 -17.90 16.03
CA ASP A 98 6.42 -19.21 15.49
C ASP A 98 6.33 -19.24 13.94
N PHE A 99 6.98 -18.31 13.27
CA PHE A 99 7.09 -18.25 11.81
C PHE A 99 8.54 -17.99 11.36
N THR A 100 8.84 -18.31 10.09
CA THR A 100 10.19 -18.16 9.53
C THR A 100 10.53 -16.69 9.29
N PHE A 101 11.71 -16.28 9.78
CA PHE A 101 12.29 -14.96 9.50
C PHE A 101 13.10 -15.01 8.20
N TYR A 102 12.39 -14.93 7.08
CA TYR A 102 13.03 -14.83 5.77
C TYR A 102 13.88 -13.57 5.68
N GLY A 103 14.93 -13.62 4.85
CA GLY A 103 15.82 -12.48 4.61
C GLY A 103 15.71 -11.96 3.18
N GLY A 104 16.25 -10.76 2.96
CA GLY A 104 16.48 -10.20 1.64
C GLY A 104 15.33 -9.36 1.08
N LEU A 105 15.46 -9.03 -0.22
CA LEU A 105 14.43 -8.35 -1.00
C LEU A 105 13.42 -9.39 -1.48
N TYR A 106 12.24 -9.39 -0.91
CA TYR A 106 11.19 -10.37 -1.24
C TYR A 106 9.94 -9.75 -1.88
N ARG A 107 9.92 -8.43 -1.99
CA ARG A 107 8.95 -7.66 -2.78
C ARG A 107 9.71 -6.77 -3.77
N GLY A 108 8.97 -6.07 -4.64
CA GLY A 108 9.53 -5.25 -5.69
C GLY A 108 10.37 -4.07 -5.22
N VAL A 109 11.23 -3.61 -6.12
CA VAL A 109 11.97 -2.34 -6.01
C VAL A 109 11.64 -1.53 -7.25
N ASN A 110 11.18 -0.28 -7.07
CA ASN A 110 10.74 0.60 -8.13
C ASN A 110 11.58 1.89 -8.16
N LEU A 111 11.68 2.48 -9.35
CA LEU A 111 12.11 3.87 -9.52
C LEU A 111 10.86 4.71 -9.77
N ILE A 112 10.68 5.76 -8.94
CA ILE A 112 9.59 6.71 -9.06
C ILE A 112 10.19 8.04 -9.52
N SER A 113 9.63 8.62 -10.58
CA SER A 113 10.01 9.96 -11.05
C SER A 113 8.79 10.87 -10.94
N VAL A 114 8.95 11.99 -10.24
CA VAL A 114 7.89 12.96 -9.97
C VAL A 114 8.35 14.37 -10.30
N PRO A 115 7.42 15.32 -10.56
CA PRO A 115 7.75 16.76 -10.68
C PRO A 115 8.34 17.30 -9.38
N GLY A 116 8.90 18.52 -9.43
CA GLY A 116 9.41 19.21 -8.24
C GLY A 116 8.33 19.47 -7.19
N THR A 117 7.10 19.80 -7.63
CA THR A 117 5.90 19.86 -6.79
C THR A 117 5.06 18.62 -7.07
N HIS A 118 4.85 17.79 -6.08
CA HIS A 118 4.19 16.48 -6.21
C HIS A 118 3.46 16.10 -4.91
N PHE A 119 2.62 15.08 -4.95
CA PHE A 119 2.04 14.51 -3.74
C PHE A 119 3.13 13.82 -2.90
N ASP A 120 3.01 14.00 -1.58
CA ASP A 120 4.00 13.52 -0.63
C ASP A 120 4.20 12.00 -0.71
N LEU A 121 5.45 11.57 -0.77
CA LEU A 121 5.85 10.16 -0.86
C LEU A 121 6.33 9.58 0.48
N ASP A 122 6.43 10.40 1.53
CA ASP A 122 6.98 9.99 2.83
C ASP A 122 5.88 9.63 3.84
N TYR A 123 4.62 9.95 3.57
CA TYR A 123 3.51 9.66 4.48
C TYR A 123 3.25 8.16 4.59
N PHE A 124 3.91 7.52 5.57
CA PHE A 124 3.81 6.09 5.88
C PHE A 124 3.97 5.13 4.69
N GLY A 125 4.74 5.51 3.67
CA GLY A 125 4.89 4.75 2.43
C GLY A 125 3.62 4.71 1.55
N GLY A 126 2.62 5.50 1.89
CA GLY A 126 1.38 5.65 1.12
C GLY A 126 1.54 6.60 -0.08
N PRO A 127 0.48 6.81 -0.86
CA PRO A 127 0.49 7.66 -2.05
C PRO A 127 0.28 9.15 -1.76
N GLY A 128 0.37 9.62 -0.50
CA GLY A 128 0.17 11.02 -0.15
C GLY A 128 -1.31 11.45 -0.05
N ILE A 129 -2.23 10.50 0.02
CA ILE A 129 -3.66 10.72 0.22
C ILE A 129 -4.20 9.75 1.28
N LYS A 130 -5.13 10.25 2.10
CA LYS A 130 -5.93 9.45 3.03
C LYS A 130 -7.40 9.79 2.83
N VAL A 131 -8.23 8.78 2.66
CA VAL A 131 -9.67 8.93 2.47
C VAL A 131 -10.41 8.18 3.58
N THR A 132 -11.34 8.88 4.24
CA THR A 132 -12.17 8.30 5.29
C THR A 132 -13.63 8.51 4.92
N PRO A 133 -14.27 7.53 4.24
CA PRO A 133 -15.68 7.60 3.94
C PRO A 133 -16.52 7.26 5.18
N LYS A 134 -17.65 7.95 5.37
CA LYS A 134 -18.60 7.70 6.46
C LYS A 134 -20.01 7.76 5.90
N PRO A 135 -20.84 6.71 6.09
CA PRO A 135 -22.25 6.77 5.74
C PRO A 135 -22.97 7.81 6.61
N THR A 136 -24.00 8.44 6.05
CA THR A 136 -24.86 9.42 6.73
C THR A 136 -26.26 8.88 6.93
N GLU A 137 -27.02 9.47 7.86
CA GLU A 137 -28.38 8.99 8.21
C GLU A 137 -29.40 9.18 7.09
N ASP A 138 -29.13 10.10 6.15
CA ASP A 138 -29.97 10.39 4.99
C ASP A 138 -29.71 9.45 3.78
N GLY A 139 -28.87 8.43 3.95
CA GLY A 139 -28.55 7.45 2.92
C GLY A 139 -27.38 7.84 2.02
N GLY A 140 -26.76 8.99 2.25
CA GLY A 140 -25.54 9.42 1.56
C GLY A 140 -24.26 8.99 2.27
N ALA A 141 -23.14 9.60 1.87
CA ALA A 141 -21.85 9.47 2.55
C ALA A 141 -21.04 10.75 2.49
N THR A 142 -20.30 11.03 3.54
CA THR A 142 -19.24 12.03 3.54
C THR A 142 -17.89 11.37 3.33
N PHE A 143 -17.05 11.99 2.50
CA PHE A 143 -15.67 11.58 2.28
C PHE A 143 -14.75 12.66 2.85
N GLU A 144 -14.14 12.38 3.99
CA GLU A 144 -13.08 13.21 4.54
C GLU A 144 -11.78 12.83 3.82
N ILE A 145 -11.22 13.75 3.02
CA ILE A 145 -10.02 13.52 2.23
C ILE A 145 -8.91 14.40 2.79
N GLU A 146 -7.79 13.80 3.11
CA GLU A 146 -6.54 14.46 3.47
C GLU A 146 -5.50 14.15 2.40
N SER A 147 -4.81 15.17 1.89
CA SER A 147 -3.68 15.00 0.97
C SER A 147 -2.55 15.95 1.33
N TRP A 148 -1.35 15.56 0.99
CA TRP A 148 -0.13 16.31 1.30
C TRP A 148 0.64 16.54 0.01
N VAL A 149 1.13 17.77 -0.18
CA VAL A 149 1.89 18.20 -1.36
C VAL A 149 3.27 18.68 -0.91
N THR A 150 4.31 18.09 -1.49
CA THR A 150 5.70 18.51 -1.29
C THR A 150 6.03 19.67 -2.21
N ASN A 151 6.71 20.70 -1.68
CA ASN A 151 7.07 21.93 -2.39
C ASN A 151 5.87 22.65 -3.04
N GLY A 152 4.71 22.60 -2.37
CA GLY A 152 3.51 23.32 -2.82
C GLY A 152 3.71 24.83 -2.78
N GLU A 153 3.34 25.51 -3.86
CA GLU A 153 3.28 26.97 -3.96
C GLU A 153 1.83 27.44 -4.08
N GLU A 154 1.54 28.67 -3.71
CA GLU A 154 0.19 29.26 -3.73
C GLU A 154 -0.52 29.17 -5.09
N ALA A 155 0.26 29.06 -6.19
CA ALA A 155 -0.28 28.93 -7.53
C ALA A 155 -0.83 27.53 -7.88
N TYR A 156 -0.60 26.53 -7.02
CA TYR A 156 -1.13 25.18 -7.23
C TYR A 156 -2.45 24.96 -6.50
N THR A 157 -3.28 24.16 -7.11
CA THR A 157 -4.55 23.68 -6.52
C THR A 157 -4.62 22.17 -6.60
N VAL A 158 -5.37 21.55 -5.69
CA VAL A 158 -5.72 20.14 -5.78
C VAL A 158 -7.19 20.01 -6.14
N MET A 159 -7.45 19.37 -7.25
CA MET A 159 -8.79 18.98 -7.69
C MET A 159 -9.06 17.55 -7.24
N TYR A 160 -10.16 17.34 -6.56
CA TYR A 160 -10.64 16.03 -6.14
C TYR A 160 -11.85 15.62 -6.95
N SER A 161 -11.91 14.36 -7.36
CA SER A 161 -13.10 13.73 -7.92
C SER A 161 -13.37 12.40 -7.22
N ILE A 162 -14.65 12.06 -7.07
CA ILE A 162 -15.11 10.78 -6.55
C ILE A 162 -15.94 10.13 -7.65
N GLU A 163 -15.51 8.95 -8.07
CA GLU A 163 -16.22 8.12 -9.03
C GLU A 163 -16.82 6.90 -8.31
N ASP A 164 -18.05 6.53 -8.70
CA ASP A 164 -18.72 5.33 -8.20
C ASP A 164 -18.14 4.05 -8.85
N CYS A 165 -18.66 2.89 -8.46
CA CYS A 165 -18.24 1.59 -9.00
C CYS A 165 -18.59 1.40 -10.50
N TYR A 166 -19.34 2.33 -11.11
CA TYR A 166 -19.67 2.34 -12.54
C TYR A 166 -18.82 3.33 -13.32
N GLY A 167 -17.95 4.11 -12.65
CA GLY A 167 -17.11 5.13 -13.27
C GLY A 167 -17.82 6.48 -13.48
N ASN A 168 -18.95 6.73 -12.82
CA ASN A 168 -19.60 8.03 -12.87
C ASN A 168 -19.00 8.95 -11.80
N GLU A 169 -18.67 10.21 -12.18
CA GLU A 169 -18.32 11.23 -11.18
C GLU A 169 -19.57 11.61 -10.37
N VAL A 170 -19.51 11.37 -9.06
CA VAL A 170 -20.62 11.61 -8.13
C VAL A 170 -20.38 12.77 -7.18
N ALA A 171 -19.14 13.22 -7.03
CA ALA A 171 -18.77 14.43 -6.31
C ALA A 171 -17.41 14.94 -6.76
N SER A 172 -17.19 16.25 -6.71
CA SER A 172 -15.89 16.87 -6.94
C SER A 172 -15.70 18.15 -6.13
N GLY A 173 -14.45 18.59 -6.01
CA GLY A 173 -14.11 19.81 -5.30
C GLY A 173 -12.67 20.24 -5.55
N VAL A 174 -12.39 21.53 -5.33
CA VAL A 174 -11.07 22.12 -5.53
C VAL A 174 -10.63 22.82 -4.25
N ARG A 175 -9.36 22.71 -3.91
CA ARG A 175 -8.72 23.40 -2.77
C ARG A 175 -7.34 23.91 -3.18
N PRO A 176 -6.83 24.98 -2.55
CA PRO A 176 -5.41 25.33 -2.61
C PRO A 176 -4.54 24.17 -2.12
N CYS A 177 -3.32 24.04 -2.66
CA CYS A 177 -2.43 22.93 -2.33
C CYS A 177 -1.89 22.94 -0.88
N ASP A 178 -1.97 24.06 -0.19
CA ASP A 178 -1.64 24.21 1.22
C ASP A 178 -2.78 23.74 2.16
N SER A 179 -3.99 23.54 1.61
CA SER A 179 -5.13 23.01 2.35
C SER A 179 -5.10 21.49 2.35
N THR A 180 -4.77 20.90 3.48
CA THR A 180 -4.61 19.44 3.60
C THR A 180 -5.92 18.68 3.67
N LYS A 181 -7.08 19.36 3.85
CA LYS A 181 -8.36 18.69 4.11
C LYS A 181 -9.50 19.20 3.25
N VAL A 182 -10.32 18.28 2.78
CA VAL A 182 -11.62 18.56 2.15
C VAL A 182 -12.64 17.51 2.59
N THR A 183 -13.91 17.92 2.70
CA THR A 183 -15.03 16.99 2.87
C THR A 183 -15.95 17.13 1.68
N LEU A 184 -16.21 16.02 1.00
CA LEU A 184 -17.16 15.93 -0.10
C LEU A 184 -18.32 15.04 0.32
N TYR A 185 -19.52 15.37 -0.16
CA TYR A 185 -20.73 14.60 0.11
C TYR A 185 -21.22 13.92 -1.17
N VAL A 186 -21.56 12.64 -1.05
CA VAL A 186 -22.16 11.82 -2.12
C VAL A 186 -23.56 11.44 -1.67
N PRO A 187 -24.61 11.88 -2.38
CA PRO A 187 -25.97 11.47 -2.11
C PRO A 187 -26.19 10.01 -2.54
N ASP A 188 -27.16 9.32 -1.93
CA ASP A 188 -27.57 7.95 -2.27
C ASP A 188 -26.36 6.99 -2.42
N ALA A 189 -25.46 7.03 -1.43
CA ALA A 189 -24.21 6.29 -1.49
C ALA A 189 -24.43 4.77 -1.42
N GLN A 190 -23.81 4.05 -2.35
CA GLN A 190 -23.79 2.59 -2.34
C GLN A 190 -22.81 2.09 -1.29
N LEU A 191 -23.35 1.39 -0.27
CA LEU A 191 -22.53 0.86 0.79
C LEU A 191 -21.73 -0.36 0.31
N TRP A 192 -20.53 -0.49 0.86
CA TRP A 192 -19.73 -1.70 0.72
C TRP A 192 -20.30 -2.78 1.66
N SER A 193 -20.52 -3.97 1.16
CA SER A 193 -20.86 -5.17 1.94
C SER A 193 -20.08 -6.38 1.43
N MET A 194 -20.19 -7.51 2.12
CA MET A 194 -19.57 -8.77 1.70
C MET A 194 -20.16 -9.29 0.38
N ASP A 195 -21.44 -9.03 0.14
CA ASP A 195 -22.14 -9.47 -1.06
C ASP A 195 -22.03 -8.45 -2.20
N GLU A 196 -21.95 -7.17 -1.86
CA GLU A 196 -21.80 -6.05 -2.78
C GLU A 196 -20.62 -5.17 -2.36
N PRO A 197 -19.38 -5.52 -2.75
CA PRO A 197 -18.16 -4.78 -2.37
C PRO A 197 -17.99 -3.52 -3.23
N ASN A 198 -18.96 -2.61 -3.17
CA ASN A 198 -18.95 -1.35 -3.91
C ASN A 198 -17.78 -0.48 -3.47
N LEU A 199 -16.92 -0.10 -4.40
CA LEU A 199 -15.79 0.78 -4.17
C LEU A 199 -15.99 2.10 -4.93
N TYR A 200 -15.56 3.18 -4.28
CA TYR A 200 -15.41 4.49 -4.88
C TYR A 200 -13.94 4.73 -5.18
N THR A 201 -13.64 5.31 -6.34
CA THR A 201 -12.31 5.81 -6.67
C THR A 201 -12.24 7.30 -6.35
N VAL A 202 -11.39 7.66 -5.41
CA VAL A 202 -11.13 9.06 -5.07
C VAL A 202 -9.82 9.45 -5.72
N THR A 203 -9.86 10.37 -6.68
CA THR A 203 -8.68 10.89 -7.38
C THR A 203 -8.37 12.30 -6.90
N ALA A 204 -7.09 12.57 -6.65
CA ALA A 204 -6.57 13.92 -6.40
C ALA A 204 -5.58 14.29 -7.50
N ARG A 205 -5.80 15.45 -8.15
CA ARG A 205 -4.97 16.01 -9.22
C ARG A 205 -4.35 17.31 -8.77
N LEU A 206 -3.03 17.36 -8.74
CA LEU A 206 -2.28 18.59 -8.50
C LEU A 206 -2.20 19.39 -9.79
N GLN A 207 -2.73 20.61 -9.79
CA GLN A 207 -2.88 21.43 -10.99
C GLN A 207 -2.32 22.84 -10.82
N LYS A 208 -1.80 23.39 -11.92
CA LYS A 208 -1.43 24.80 -12.07
C LYS A 208 -1.77 25.25 -13.49
N ASN A 209 -2.48 26.36 -13.66
CA ASN A 209 -2.93 26.88 -14.97
C ASN A 209 -3.69 25.84 -15.83
N ASN A 210 -4.55 25.03 -15.23
CA ASN A 210 -5.30 23.94 -15.86
C ASN A 210 -4.43 22.79 -16.44
N GLU A 211 -3.15 22.74 -16.07
CA GLU A 211 -2.25 21.63 -16.38
C GLU A 211 -2.10 20.73 -15.15
N THR A 212 -2.24 19.42 -15.33
CA THR A 212 -2.03 18.44 -14.26
C THR A 212 -0.55 18.09 -14.16
N PHE A 213 0.02 18.27 -13.00
CA PHE A 213 1.42 18.00 -12.68
C PHE A 213 1.62 16.64 -12.04
N ASP A 214 0.67 16.23 -11.19
CA ASP A 214 0.73 14.95 -10.51
C ASP A 214 -0.69 14.46 -10.20
N GLU A 215 -0.86 13.14 -10.13
CA GLU A 215 -2.15 12.51 -9.89
C GLU A 215 -1.99 11.28 -9.01
N ILE A 216 -2.83 11.18 -7.99
CA ILE A 216 -2.91 10.02 -7.10
C ILE A 216 -4.36 9.61 -6.90
N TYR A 217 -4.59 8.35 -6.52
CA TYR A 217 -5.94 7.86 -6.24
C TYR A 217 -5.96 6.86 -5.07
N ALA A 218 -7.15 6.69 -4.50
CA ALA A 218 -7.44 5.69 -3.49
C ALA A 218 -8.81 5.05 -3.76
N ASN A 219 -8.88 3.72 -3.66
CA ASN A 219 -10.13 2.99 -3.71
C ASN A 219 -10.64 2.74 -2.29
N VAL A 220 -11.88 3.14 -2.01
CA VAL A 220 -12.46 3.05 -0.67
C VAL A 220 -13.91 2.58 -0.72
N GLY A 221 -14.31 1.76 0.26
CA GLY A 221 -15.69 1.33 0.44
C GLY A 221 -16.39 2.12 1.55
N VAL A 222 -17.59 2.61 1.28
CA VAL A 222 -18.43 3.28 2.29
C VAL A 222 -19.08 2.22 3.17
N ARG A 223 -18.66 2.14 4.43
CA ARG A 223 -19.22 1.20 5.40
C ARG A 223 -19.09 1.71 6.83
N SER A 224 -19.95 1.20 7.70
CA SER A 224 -19.80 1.30 9.14
C SER A 224 -19.66 -0.08 9.75
N TYR A 225 -18.99 -0.18 10.88
CA TYR A 225 -18.94 -1.42 11.66
C TYR A 225 -19.08 -1.12 13.15
N THR A 226 -19.67 -2.06 13.85
CA THR A 226 -19.79 -2.00 15.31
C THR A 226 -19.44 -3.34 15.91
N VAL A 227 -18.93 -3.30 17.14
CA VAL A 227 -18.67 -4.51 17.94
C VAL A 227 -19.29 -4.29 19.30
N THR A 228 -20.23 -5.16 19.68
CA THR A 228 -20.86 -5.11 21.00
C THR A 228 -20.69 -6.43 21.72
N PRO A 229 -20.70 -6.44 23.07
CA PRO A 229 -20.61 -7.70 23.83
C PRO A 229 -21.79 -8.67 23.58
N ASN A 230 -22.97 -8.16 23.24
CA ASN A 230 -24.17 -8.97 23.10
C ASN A 230 -24.41 -9.41 21.65
N ASP A 231 -24.18 -8.51 20.68
CA ASP A 231 -24.54 -8.74 19.27
C ASP A 231 -23.33 -9.12 18.42
N GLY A 232 -22.10 -9.02 18.99
CA GLY A 232 -20.88 -9.29 18.28
C GLY A 232 -20.55 -8.23 17.22
N PHE A 233 -20.04 -8.67 16.07
CA PHE A 233 -19.65 -7.81 14.96
C PHE A 233 -20.82 -7.59 14.00
N SER A 234 -20.98 -6.33 13.57
CA SER A 234 -21.97 -5.93 12.56
C SER A 234 -21.34 -5.01 11.51
N ILE A 235 -21.74 -5.17 10.25
CA ILE A 235 -21.43 -4.25 9.14
C ILE A 235 -22.74 -3.56 8.72
N ASN A 236 -22.71 -2.24 8.60
CA ASN A 236 -23.86 -1.41 8.20
C ASN A 236 -25.12 -1.74 9.03
N GLY A 237 -24.96 -2.01 10.32
CA GLY A 237 -26.03 -2.39 11.21
C GLY A 237 -26.54 -3.84 11.09
N VAL A 238 -25.96 -4.65 10.17
CA VAL A 238 -26.33 -6.06 9.97
C VAL A 238 -25.39 -6.94 10.78
N PRO A 239 -25.88 -7.77 11.72
CA PRO A 239 -25.07 -8.73 12.46
C PRO A 239 -24.35 -9.69 11.51
N THR A 240 -23.03 -9.74 11.62
CA THR A 240 -22.17 -10.45 10.67
C THR A 240 -21.18 -11.34 11.42
N PRO A 241 -21.53 -12.61 11.69
CA PRO A 241 -20.63 -13.54 12.35
C PRO A 241 -19.34 -13.74 11.53
N LEU A 242 -18.19 -13.45 12.13
CA LEU A 242 -16.90 -13.63 11.47
C LEU A 242 -16.48 -15.12 11.52
N ARG A 243 -16.32 -15.72 10.35
CA ARG A 243 -15.82 -17.09 10.16
C ARG A 243 -14.58 -17.01 9.30
N GLY A 244 -13.42 -17.01 9.94
CA GLY A 244 -12.17 -16.68 9.25
C GLY A 244 -11.05 -17.66 9.51
N VAL A 245 -9.97 -17.41 8.77
CA VAL A 245 -8.68 -18.08 8.91
C VAL A 245 -7.58 -17.06 9.16
N ALA A 246 -6.51 -17.49 9.83
CA ALA A 246 -5.28 -16.72 9.87
C ALA A 246 -4.38 -17.16 8.70
N ARG A 247 -3.79 -16.19 8.01
CA ARG A 247 -2.90 -16.42 6.88
C ARG A 247 -1.54 -15.81 7.15
N HIS A 248 -0.48 -16.60 6.99
CA HIS A 248 0.88 -16.12 6.81
C HIS A 248 1.15 -15.86 5.32
N GLN A 249 2.02 -14.89 5.03
CA GLN A 249 2.38 -14.55 3.66
C GLN A 249 3.62 -15.34 3.25
N ASP A 250 3.47 -16.65 3.15
CA ASP A 250 4.52 -17.54 2.66
C ASP A 250 3.94 -18.77 1.96
N ARG A 251 4.74 -19.38 1.08
CA ARG A 251 4.43 -20.64 0.37
C ARG A 251 5.64 -21.52 0.31
N LEU A 252 5.38 -22.83 0.26
CA LEU A 252 6.41 -23.84 0.04
C LEU A 252 7.23 -23.53 -1.22
N TYR A 253 8.55 -23.59 -1.12
CA TYR A 253 9.55 -23.29 -2.15
C TYR A 253 9.65 -21.82 -2.60
N LYS A 254 8.76 -20.95 -2.18
CA LYS A 254 8.82 -19.51 -2.46
C LYS A 254 9.20 -18.67 -1.24
N GLY A 255 9.01 -19.22 -0.03
CA GLY A 255 9.09 -18.42 1.19
C GLY A 255 8.09 -17.27 1.11
N ASN A 256 8.50 -16.08 1.51
CA ASN A 256 7.66 -14.87 1.49
C ASN A 256 7.74 -14.06 0.17
N ALA A 257 8.48 -14.55 -0.84
CA ALA A 257 8.58 -13.89 -2.15
C ALA A 257 7.38 -14.23 -3.06
N LEU A 258 6.20 -13.81 -2.64
CA LEU A 258 4.94 -14.08 -3.32
C LEU A 258 4.62 -13.02 -4.38
N THR A 259 3.98 -13.47 -5.45
CA THR A 259 3.44 -12.62 -6.52
C THR A 259 2.00 -12.24 -6.24
N ALA A 260 1.47 -11.26 -6.98
CA ALA A 260 0.04 -10.90 -6.96
C ALA A 260 -0.86 -12.11 -7.19
N GLU A 261 -0.45 -13.00 -8.12
CA GLU A 261 -1.20 -14.23 -8.44
C GLU A 261 -1.23 -15.22 -7.27
N ASP A 262 -0.12 -15.38 -6.54
CA ASP A 262 -0.08 -16.21 -5.34
C ASP A 262 -1.07 -15.71 -4.27
N HIS A 263 -1.18 -14.38 -4.12
CA HIS A 263 -2.14 -13.78 -3.19
C HIS A 263 -3.59 -13.99 -3.64
N TYR A 264 -3.85 -13.88 -4.94
CA TYR A 264 -5.16 -14.14 -5.52
C TYR A 264 -5.59 -15.60 -5.31
N GLU A 265 -4.72 -16.55 -5.62
CA GLU A 265 -4.98 -17.99 -5.42
C GLU A 265 -5.29 -18.29 -3.95
N ASP A 266 -4.51 -17.76 -3.00
CA ASP A 266 -4.79 -17.97 -1.57
C ASP A 266 -6.15 -17.40 -1.18
N ALA A 267 -6.49 -16.22 -1.69
CA ALA A 267 -7.77 -15.59 -1.43
C ALA A 267 -8.93 -16.46 -1.96
N MET A 268 -8.78 -17.04 -3.16
CA MET A 268 -9.78 -17.94 -3.75
C MET A 268 -9.94 -19.24 -2.95
N LEU A 269 -8.84 -19.86 -2.51
CA LEU A 269 -8.87 -21.06 -1.68
C LEU A 269 -9.56 -20.80 -0.33
N ILE A 270 -9.28 -19.66 0.29
CA ILE A 270 -9.92 -19.26 1.56
C ILE A 270 -11.42 -19.07 1.37
N LYS A 271 -11.82 -18.52 0.24
CA LYS A 271 -13.22 -18.36 -0.12
C LYS A 271 -13.91 -19.72 -0.37
N GLU A 272 -13.27 -20.64 -1.09
CA GLU A 272 -13.81 -22.00 -1.31
C GLU A 272 -14.05 -22.75 0.01
N LEU A 273 -13.26 -22.47 1.06
CA LEU A 273 -13.48 -22.97 2.41
C LEU A 273 -14.75 -22.40 3.08
N GLY A 274 -15.39 -21.41 2.46
CA GLY A 274 -16.57 -20.71 3.05
C GLY A 274 -16.19 -19.69 4.14
N ALA A 275 -14.93 -19.27 4.21
CA ALA A 275 -14.51 -18.19 5.10
C ALA A 275 -14.97 -16.84 4.56
N ASN A 276 -15.39 -15.97 5.48
CA ASN A 276 -15.80 -14.59 5.19
C ASN A 276 -14.84 -13.55 5.79
N THR A 277 -13.73 -13.99 6.36
CA THR A 277 -12.77 -13.12 7.04
C THR A 277 -11.38 -13.73 6.98
N ILE A 278 -10.37 -12.89 6.80
CA ILE A 278 -8.96 -13.28 6.85
C ILE A 278 -8.24 -12.44 7.91
N ARG A 279 -7.57 -13.08 8.84
CA ARG A 279 -6.60 -12.41 9.70
C ARG A 279 -5.24 -12.46 9.02
N LEU A 280 -4.74 -11.31 8.61
CA LEU A 280 -3.39 -11.16 8.05
C LEU A 280 -2.37 -11.24 9.19
N ALA A 281 -1.83 -12.44 9.44
CA ALA A 281 -0.94 -12.74 10.55
C ALA A 281 0.52 -12.64 10.11
N HIS A 282 1.38 -12.02 10.88
CA HIS A 282 1.20 -11.13 12.05
C HIS A 282 1.81 -9.75 11.73
N TYR A 283 2.15 -9.51 10.47
CA TYR A 283 2.93 -8.40 9.94
C TYR A 283 2.20 -7.76 8.74
N GLN A 284 2.72 -6.67 8.23
CA GLN A 284 2.15 -6.00 7.06
C GLN A 284 2.26 -6.90 5.82
N HIS A 285 1.12 -7.28 5.29
CA HIS A 285 1.03 -8.03 4.05
C HIS A 285 1.24 -7.11 2.83
N SER A 286 1.51 -7.72 1.67
CA SER A 286 1.57 -7.03 0.39
C SER A 286 0.27 -6.26 0.13
N GLN A 287 0.38 -5.12 -0.55
CA GLN A 287 -0.79 -4.36 -0.99
C GLN A 287 -1.70 -5.19 -1.90
N ASP A 288 -1.13 -6.10 -2.71
CA ASP A 288 -1.91 -7.03 -3.53
C ASP A 288 -2.82 -7.91 -2.67
N SER A 289 -2.28 -8.47 -1.57
CA SER A 289 -3.08 -9.28 -0.64
C SER A 289 -4.24 -8.49 -0.05
N VAL A 290 -4.02 -7.22 0.32
CA VAL A 290 -5.06 -6.34 0.87
C VAL A 290 -6.09 -5.99 -0.21
N SER A 291 -5.64 -5.70 -1.43
CA SER A 291 -6.52 -5.35 -2.55
C SER A 291 -7.48 -6.47 -2.90
N TYR A 292 -7.02 -7.72 -2.92
CA TYR A 292 -7.88 -8.88 -3.23
C TYR A 292 -8.94 -9.17 -2.16
N THR A 293 -8.78 -8.69 -0.94
CA THR A 293 -9.83 -8.77 0.08
C THR A 293 -11.00 -7.80 -0.17
N HIS A 294 -10.84 -6.82 -1.05
CA HIS A 294 -11.82 -5.79 -1.36
C HIS A 294 -12.33 -5.82 -2.80
N LEU A 295 -11.70 -6.59 -3.70
CA LEU A 295 -12.08 -6.65 -5.10
C LEU A 295 -13.22 -7.64 -5.34
N ARG A 296 -14.13 -7.23 -6.24
CA ARG A 296 -15.08 -8.13 -6.86
C ARG A 296 -14.28 -9.11 -7.75
N ALA A 297 -14.37 -10.41 -7.49
CA ALA A 297 -13.83 -11.39 -8.42
C ALA A 297 -14.56 -11.24 -9.75
N HIS A 298 -13.92 -10.64 -10.75
CA HIS A 298 -14.42 -10.62 -12.12
C HIS A 298 -14.63 -12.06 -12.55
N GLU A 299 -15.83 -12.39 -12.99
CA GLU A 299 -16.29 -13.64 -13.64
C GLU A 299 -16.92 -14.74 -12.79
N THR A 300 -16.86 -14.78 -11.47
CA THR A 300 -17.48 -15.88 -10.70
C THR A 300 -18.58 -15.48 -9.73
N GLY A 301 -18.92 -14.20 -9.63
CA GLY A 301 -19.94 -13.71 -8.66
C GLY A 301 -19.54 -13.91 -7.20
N ALA A 302 -18.27 -14.02 -6.92
CA ALA A 302 -17.70 -14.39 -5.64
C ALA A 302 -16.91 -13.25 -5.00
N TYR A 303 -17.11 -12.98 -3.71
CA TYR A 303 -16.53 -11.85 -2.97
C TYR A 303 -15.65 -12.34 -1.81
N LEU A 304 -14.55 -11.62 -1.56
CA LEU A 304 -13.71 -11.79 -0.38
C LEU A 304 -13.84 -10.57 0.54
N VAL A 305 -13.83 -10.80 1.85
CA VAL A 305 -13.83 -9.78 2.89
C VAL A 305 -12.48 -9.66 3.55
#